data_46af84b09a5f6dbd648525f8fc353fb4
#
_entry.id   46af84b09a5f6dbd648525f8fc353fb4
#
_cell.length_a   1.000
_cell.length_b   1.000
_cell.length_c   1.000
_cell.angle_alpha   90.00
_cell.angle_beta   90.00
_cell.angle_gamma   90.00
#
_symmetry.space_group_name_H-M   'P 1'
#
loop_
_entity.id
_entity.type
_entity.pdbx_description
1 polymer ?
#
loop_
_entity_poly.entity_id
_entity_poly.type
_entity_poly.pdbx_seq_one_letter_code
_entity_poly.pdbx_strand_id
1 'polypeptide(L)'
;MRILFFITTLLFIIPNMFGQKEYRLNSPDGKLEVTLYIGDRITYELTEEGHTLVAPSPLSVHLDNRTVWGNGSHLKRVSHRQANEVIPSPFYKRSEVKDVYNEMTLSFREHFNLIFRMYNEGMAYRFAATGNRPFKVTNEEAAFNFNKDYKSIVPYVKDGDKQPIEAQFSNSFENTYTHIELSGLNPQRLMFTPVVIEQENGRKLCIAESDVESYPGMFLINRNGGTALTSAFAAVPKTKKQGGHNQLQILVTERENYIASCQPKAKLPWRIIVVARNDKELADNDMVYKLAAPSRMKDISWRRPGKVAWEWWNHWGIKGVDFEAGINNETYMHYIDFASRHGIEYVILDEGWAVNLKADLFQIVPEIDLKKLTAYARQKNVGLILWAGYHAFARDMEHVCKHYSEMGIKGFKIDFMDRDDQEMVDFHYRAAEIAAKYKLMVDFHGTYKPTGLNRTCLLYTSDAADERS
;
A
#
# COMPACT_ATOMS: atom_id res chain seq x y z
N MET A 1 -40.86 -66.17 -5.46
CA MET A 1 -39.56 -65.41 -5.30
C MET A 1 -39.97 -63.95 -5.21
N ARG A 2 -40.02 -63.42 -3.97
CA ARG A 2 -40.40 -61.98 -3.70
C ARG A 2 -39.13 -61.17 -3.55
N ILE A 3 -38.91 -60.23 -4.46
CA ILE A 3 -37.81 -59.32 -4.42
C ILE A 3 -38.22 -58.13 -3.53
N LEU A 4 -37.50 -57.97 -2.38
CA LEU A 4 -37.65 -56.83 -1.46
C LEU A 4 -36.75 -55.72 -1.98
N PHE A 5 -37.33 -54.58 -2.39
CA PHE A 5 -36.58 -53.35 -2.65
C PHE A 5 -36.34 -52.61 -1.31
N PHE A 6 -35.09 -52.51 -0.91
CA PHE A 6 -34.67 -51.60 0.18
C PHE A 6 -34.51 -50.20 -0.43
N ILE A 7 -35.38 -49.25 -0.06
CA ILE A 7 -35.20 -47.83 -0.35
C ILE A 7 -34.32 -47.27 0.78
N THR A 8 -33.03 -46.99 0.49
CA THR A 8 -32.15 -46.31 1.40
C THR A 8 -32.41 -44.79 1.31
N THR A 9 -33.13 -44.23 2.26
CA THR A 9 -33.34 -42.80 2.37
C THR A 9 -32.05 -42.18 2.86
N LEU A 10 -31.31 -41.48 1.96
CA LEU A 10 -30.17 -40.64 2.30
C LEU A 10 -30.70 -39.39 3.03
N LEU A 11 -30.60 -39.35 4.35
CA LEU A 11 -30.80 -38.14 5.12
C LEU A 11 -29.62 -37.21 4.84
N PHE A 12 -29.84 -36.18 4.04
CA PHE A 12 -28.97 -35.03 3.99
C PHE A 12 -29.07 -34.30 5.34
N ILE A 13 -28.08 -34.45 6.19
CA ILE A 13 -27.91 -33.61 7.36
C ILE A 13 -27.49 -32.22 6.85
N ILE A 14 -28.46 -31.32 6.66
CA ILE A 14 -28.21 -29.89 6.51
C ILE A 14 -27.70 -29.44 7.90
N PRO A 15 -26.46 -28.94 8.03
CA PRO A 15 -26.02 -28.42 9.31
C PRO A 15 -26.94 -27.25 9.68
N ASN A 16 -27.63 -27.38 10.80
CA ASN A 16 -28.49 -26.35 11.36
C ASN A 16 -27.65 -25.07 11.62
N MET A 17 -27.80 -24.05 10.79
CA MET A 17 -27.33 -22.67 11.03
C MET A 17 -28.27 -21.96 12.04
N PHE A 18 -28.60 -22.61 13.16
CA PHE A 18 -29.39 -21.99 14.22
C PHE A 18 -28.47 -21.06 15.03
N GLY A 19 -28.60 -19.72 14.82
CA GLY A 19 -27.96 -18.70 15.62
C GLY A 19 -27.20 -17.59 14.89
N GLN A 20 -26.98 -17.73 13.58
CA GLN A 20 -26.27 -16.71 12.80
C GLN A 20 -27.21 -15.56 12.43
N LYS A 21 -26.80 -14.31 12.78
CA LYS A 21 -27.55 -13.11 12.43
C LYS A 21 -26.99 -12.48 11.15
N GLU A 22 -27.89 -12.09 10.27
CA GLU A 22 -27.55 -11.43 9.01
C GLU A 22 -27.73 -9.92 9.11
N TYR A 23 -26.79 -9.18 8.51
CA TYR A 23 -26.85 -7.72 8.34
C TYR A 23 -26.45 -7.39 6.91
N ARG A 24 -27.23 -6.53 6.24
CA ARG A 24 -27.02 -6.17 4.84
C ARG A 24 -26.78 -4.69 4.68
N LEU A 25 -25.90 -4.35 3.73
CA LEU A 25 -25.62 -2.98 3.34
C LEU A 25 -25.48 -2.90 1.82
N ASN A 26 -26.27 -2.02 1.20
CA ASN A 26 -26.25 -1.80 -0.24
C ASN A 26 -25.34 -0.61 -0.61
N SER A 27 -24.82 -0.63 -1.84
CA SER A 27 -24.25 0.57 -2.48
C SER A 27 -25.30 1.67 -2.63
N PRO A 28 -24.89 2.93 -2.82
CA PRO A 28 -25.84 4.03 -3.03
C PRO A 28 -26.81 3.81 -4.22
N ASP A 29 -26.36 3.15 -5.29
CA ASP A 29 -27.19 2.79 -6.46
C ASP A 29 -27.98 1.47 -6.30
N GLY A 30 -27.79 0.76 -5.19
CA GLY A 30 -28.49 -0.48 -4.86
C GLY A 30 -28.02 -1.72 -5.62
N LYS A 31 -26.97 -1.64 -6.46
CA LYS A 31 -26.52 -2.77 -7.28
C LYS A 31 -25.62 -3.74 -6.53
N LEU A 32 -24.71 -3.21 -5.70
CA LEU A 32 -23.83 -4.01 -4.85
C LEU A 32 -24.47 -4.18 -3.46
N GLU A 33 -24.39 -5.38 -2.91
CA GLU A 33 -24.80 -5.68 -1.55
C GLU A 33 -23.70 -6.47 -0.84
N VAL A 34 -23.34 -6.07 0.37
CA VAL A 34 -22.59 -6.89 1.30
C VAL A 34 -23.53 -7.47 2.34
N THR A 35 -23.49 -8.79 2.52
CA THR A 35 -24.17 -9.51 3.60
C THR A 35 -23.14 -9.95 4.63
N LEU A 36 -23.37 -9.58 5.87
CA LEU A 36 -22.54 -9.96 7.03
C LEU A 36 -23.26 -11.04 7.83
N TYR A 37 -22.55 -12.10 8.14
CA TYR A 37 -23.03 -13.18 8.97
C TYR A 37 -22.29 -13.14 10.32
N ILE A 38 -23.03 -12.89 11.39
CA ILE A 38 -22.50 -12.80 12.75
C ILE A 38 -22.91 -14.05 13.55
N GLY A 39 -21.92 -14.89 13.82
CA GLY A 39 -22.07 -16.14 14.57
C GLY A 39 -20.78 -16.44 15.34
N ASP A 40 -20.37 -17.72 15.41
CA ASP A 40 -19.09 -18.14 16.01
C ASP A 40 -17.91 -17.48 15.30
N ARG A 41 -18.06 -17.23 14.00
CA ARG A 41 -17.12 -16.41 13.20
C ARG A 41 -17.92 -15.34 12.46
N ILE A 42 -17.26 -14.20 12.26
CA ILE A 42 -17.79 -13.17 11.34
C ILE A 42 -17.34 -13.52 9.93
N THR A 43 -18.31 -13.61 9.01
CA THR A 43 -18.04 -13.75 7.57
C THR A 43 -18.81 -12.68 6.79
N TYR A 44 -18.33 -12.35 5.60
CA TYR A 44 -19.01 -11.47 4.67
C TYR A 44 -19.13 -12.11 3.29
N GLU A 45 -20.17 -11.75 2.56
CA GLU A 45 -20.39 -12.09 1.16
C GLU A 45 -20.66 -10.81 0.38
N LEU A 46 -20.09 -10.68 -0.82
CA LEU A 46 -20.35 -9.55 -1.72
C LEU A 46 -21.09 -10.04 -2.95
N THR A 47 -22.20 -9.39 -3.28
CA THR A 47 -23.03 -9.70 -4.46
C THR A 47 -23.26 -8.45 -5.31
N GLU A 48 -23.49 -8.64 -6.62
CA GLU A 48 -24.01 -7.62 -7.54
C GLU A 48 -25.28 -8.13 -8.19
N GLU A 49 -26.40 -7.45 -7.96
CA GLU A 49 -27.72 -7.82 -8.50
C GLU A 49 -28.06 -9.33 -8.26
N GLY A 50 -27.69 -9.83 -7.08
CA GLY A 50 -27.88 -11.23 -6.67
C GLY A 50 -26.82 -12.23 -7.15
N HIS A 51 -25.84 -11.81 -7.95
CA HIS A 51 -24.72 -12.67 -8.36
C HIS A 51 -23.56 -12.55 -7.37
N THR A 52 -23.09 -13.67 -6.83
CA THR A 52 -21.98 -13.72 -5.90
C THR A 52 -20.66 -13.31 -6.58
N LEU A 53 -20.05 -12.25 -6.09
CA LEU A 53 -18.73 -11.76 -6.48
C LEU A 53 -17.63 -12.31 -5.57
N VAL A 54 -17.87 -12.28 -4.26
CA VAL A 54 -17.02 -12.87 -3.23
C VAL A 54 -17.90 -13.75 -2.37
N ALA A 55 -17.58 -15.03 -2.30
CA ALA A 55 -18.29 -16.02 -1.48
C ALA A 55 -18.04 -15.77 0.02
N PRO A 56 -18.81 -16.38 0.94
CA PRO A 56 -18.64 -16.19 2.36
C PRO A 56 -17.18 -16.30 2.81
N SER A 57 -16.61 -15.18 3.27
CA SER A 57 -15.20 -14.99 3.56
C SER A 57 -15.02 -14.56 5.00
N PRO A 58 -14.23 -15.30 5.82
CA PRO A 58 -14.00 -14.95 7.21
C PRO A 58 -13.08 -13.75 7.35
N LEU A 59 -13.26 -13.02 8.46
CA LEU A 59 -12.40 -11.94 8.91
C LEU A 59 -12.23 -11.94 10.41
N SER A 60 -11.01 -11.75 10.87
CA SER A 60 -10.70 -11.67 12.31
C SER A 60 -9.39 -10.96 12.59
N VAL A 61 -9.22 -10.47 13.82
CA VAL A 61 -7.96 -9.88 14.32
C VAL A 61 -7.58 -10.58 15.63
N HIS A 62 -6.39 -11.13 15.67
CA HIS A 62 -5.84 -11.85 16.84
C HIS A 62 -4.99 -10.91 17.67
N LEU A 63 -5.26 -10.82 18.96
CA LEU A 63 -4.51 -10.00 19.90
C LEU A 63 -3.55 -10.85 20.75
N ASP A 64 -2.53 -10.22 21.31
CA ASP A 64 -1.53 -10.86 22.18
C ASP A 64 -2.10 -11.42 23.49
N ASN A 65 -3.20 -10.89 23.96
CA ASN A 65 -3.94 -11.37 25.13
C ASN A 65 -4.89 -12.55 24.85
N ARG A 66 -4.75 -13.22 23.70
CA ARG A 66 -5.60 -14.30 23.19
C ARG A 66 -7.02 -13.92 22.81
N THR A 67 -7.40 -12.64 22.88
CA THR A 67 -8.68 -12.18 22.35
C THR A 67 -8.63 -12.22 20.81
N VAL A 68 -9.71 -12.68 20.20
CA VAL A 68 -9.87 -12.66 18.75
C VAL A 68 -11.12 -11.86 18.41
N TRP A 69 -10.93 -10.69 17.78
CA TRP A 69 -12.03 -9.93 17.22
C TRP A 69 -12.55 -10.66 15.99
N GLY A 70 -13.83 -10.89 15.91
CA GLY A 70 -14.45 -11.61 14.81
C GLY A 70 -14.76 -13.10 15.08
N ASN A 71 -14.22 -13.68 16.17
CA ASN A 71 -14.55 -15.04 16.60
C ASN A 71 -15.18 -15.00 18.00
N GLY A 72 -16.37 -15.60 18.16
CA GLY A 72 -17.11 -15.59 19.41
C GLY A 72 -17.46 -14.18 19.90
N SER A 73 -17.51 -13.19 19.02
CA SER A 73 -17.70 -11.79 19.38
C SER A 73 -19.17 -11.45 19.59
N HIS A 74 -19.47 -10.65 20.62
CA HIS A 74 -20.82 -10.32 21.02
C HIS A 74 -21.24 -8.95 20.49
N LEU A 75 -22.09 -8.95 19.47
CA LEU A 75 -22.62 -7.72 18.88
C LEU A 75 -23.47 -6.95 19.91
N LYS A 76 -23.14 -5.67 20.09
CA LYS A 76 -23.83 -4.76 21.01
C LYS A 76 -24.80 -3.82 20.27
N ARG A 77 -24.37 -3.27 19.14
CA ARG A 77 -25.12 -2.25 18.39
C ARG A 77 -24.75 -2.28 16.92
N VAL A 78 -25.72 -1.95 16.05
CA VAL A 78 -25.51 -1.64 14.64
C VAL A 78 -25.97 -0.20 14.40
N SER A 79 -25.21 0.54 13.62
CA SER A 79 -25.58 1.89 13.19
C SER A 79 -25.26 2.08 11.71
N HIS A 80 -26.03 2.93 11.04
CA HIS A 80 -25.88 3.25 9.63
C HIS A 80 -25.59 4.73 9.43
N ARG A 81 -24.83 5.04 8.40
CA ARG A 81 -24.55 6.40 7.94
C ARG A 81 -24.56 6.41 6.41
N GLN A 82 -24.95 7.52 5.84
CA GLN A 82 -24.76 7.84 4.41
C GLN A 82 -23.86 9.07 4.30
N ALA A 83 -23.02 9.09 3.29
CA ALA A 83 -22.18 10.24 2.97
C ALA A 83 -22.32 10.59 1.48
N ASN A 84 -22.32 11.88 1.19
CA ASN A 84 -22.23 12.45 -0.15
C ASN A 84 -21.39 13.71 -0.03
N GLU A 85 -20.08 13.50 -0.06
CA GLU A 85 -19.07 14.53 0.21
C GLU A 85 -18.19 14.73 -1.02
N VAL A 86 -17.49 15.85 -1.08
CA VAL A 86 -16.46 16.12 -2.10
C VAL A 86 -15.14 16.32 -1.38
N ILE A 87 -14.12 15.57 -1.80
CA ILE A 87 -12.76 15.68 -1.31
C ILE A 87 -11.97 16.58 -2.25
N PRO A 88 -11.52 17.77 -1.82
CA PRO A 88 -10.57 18.57 -2.59
C PRO A 88 -9.24 17.80 -2.78
N SER A 89 -8.76 17.73 -4.01
CA SER A 89 -7.59 16.92 -4.35
C SER A 89 -6.66 17.63 -5.34
N PRO A 90 -5.99 18.73 -4.90
CA PRO A 90 -5.27 19.66 -5.78
C PRO A 90 -4.07 19.05 -6.51
N PHE A 91 -3.56 17.90 -6.06
CA PHE A 91 -2.40 17.21 -6.64
C PHE A 91 -2.70 15.77 -7.04
N TYR A 92 -3.94 15.49 -7.35
CA TYR A 92 -4.37 14.17 -7.81
C TYR A 92 -4.76 14.23 -9.30
N LYS A 93 -5.12 13.08 -9.90
CA LYS A 93 -5.57 12.99 -11.30
C LYS A 93 -6.81 13.85 -11.62
N ARG A 94 -7.51 14.35 -10.60
CA ARG A 94 -8.65 15.29 -10.69
C ARG A 94 -8.64 16.23 -9.49
N SER A 95 -9.15 17.43 -9.65
CA SER A 95 -9.15 18.47 -8.59
C SER A 95 -10.12 18.18 -7.44
N GLU A 96 -11.12 17.35 -7.70
CA GLU A 96 -12.15 16.97 -6.74
C GLU A 96 -12.51 15.49 -6.90
N VAL A 97 -12.65 14.79 -5.79
CA VAL A 97 -13.08 13.39 -5.74
C VAL A 97 -14.40 13.29 -4.99
N LYS A 98 -15.44 12.76 -5.65
CA LYS A 98 -16.74 12.48 -5.02
C LYS A 98 -16.62 11.29 -4.09
N ASP A 99 -17.00 11.44 -2.83
CA ASP A 99 -16.99 10.42 -1.78
C ASP A 99 -18.44 10.10 -1.36
N VAL A 100 -19.08 9.20 -2.10
CA VAL A 100 -20.48 8.83 -1.93
C VAL A 100 -20.57 7.36 -1.53
N TYR A 101 -21.05 7.10 -0.30
CA TYR A 101 -21.12 5.75 0.24
C TYR A 101 -22.24 5.57 1.27
N ASN A 102 -22.62 4.31 1.47
CA ASN A 102 -23.37 3.85 2.63
C ASN A 102 -22.40 3.16 3.59
N GLU A 103 -22.53 3.44 4.89
CA GLU A 103 -21.68 2.87 5.95
C GLU A 103 -22.53 2.14 6.99
N MET A 104 -22.05 0.97 7.40
CA MET A 104 -22.59 0.23 8.54
C MET A 104 -21.46 0.00 9.55
N THR A 105 -21.70 0.38 10.81
CA THR A 105 -20.81 0.15 11.92
C THR A 105 -21.44 -0.83 12.89
N LEU A 106 -20.77 -1.97 13.09
CA LEU A 106 -21.11 -2.98 14.08
C LEU A 106 -20.20 -2.81 15.30
N SER A 107 -20.77 -2.53 16.47
CA SER A 107 -20.03 -2.33 17.73
C SER A 107 -20.13 -3.59 18.58
N PHE A 108 -18.99 -4.07 19.09
CA PHE A 108 -18.89 -5.29 19.85
C PHE A 108 -18.50 -5.04 21.32
N ARG A 109 -18.85 -6.00 22.22
CA ARG A 109 -18.51 -5.91 23.66
C ARG A 109 -17.01 -6.02 23.91
N GLU A 110 -16.28 -6.68 23.02
CA GLU A 110 -14.83 -6.91 23.05
C GLU A 110 -14.02 -5.65 22.66
N HIS A 111 -14.64 -4.48 22.78
CA HIS A 111 -14.03 -3.16 22.57
C HIS A 111 -13.49 -2.90 21.16
N PHE A 112 -14.23 -3.36 20.16
CA PHE A 112 -13.96 -2.99 18.77
C PHE A 112 -15.24 -2.66 18.01
N ASN A 113 -15.07 -1.93 16.90
CA ASN A 113 -16.04 -1.76 15.87
C ASN A 113 -15.54 -2.44 14.59
N LEU A 114 -16.44 -3.03 13.83
CA LEU A 114 -16.24 -3.44 12.47
C LEU A 114 -17.06 -2.52 11.57
N ILE A 115 -16.39 -1.84 10.63
CA ILE A 115 -16.97 -0.79 9.80
C ILE A 115 -16.93 -1.24 8.35
N PHE A 116 -18.07 -1.24 7.69
CA PHE A 116 -18.20 -1.48 6.26
C PHE A 116 -18.66 -0.23 5.54
N ARG A 117 -18.05 0.03 4.37
CA ARG A 117 -18.51 1.06 3.42
C ARG A 117 -18.80 0.42 2.08
N MET A 118 -19.95 0.76 1.53
CA MET A 118 -20.37 0.37 0.19
C MET A 118 -20.37 1.59 -0.71
N TYR A 119 -19.61 1.49 -1.79
CA TYR A 119 -19.57 2.43 -2.90
C TYR A 119 -20.23 1.79 -4.14
N ASN A 120 -20.57 2.56 -5.16
CA ASN A 120 -21.07 2.01 -6.42
C ASN A 120 -19.97 1.23 -7.18
N GLU A 121 -18.70 1.50 -6.85
CA GLU A 121 -17.51 0.87 -7.43
C GLU A 121 -16.81 -0.14 -6.50
N GLY A 122 -17.48 -0.56 -5.41
CA GLY A 122 -16.92 -1.59 -4.55
C GLY A 122 -17.24 -1.47 -3.07
N MET A 123 -16.55 -2.25 -2.27
CA MET A 123 -16.67 -2.25 -0.80
C MET A 123 -15.33 -2.07 -0.10
N ALA A 124 -15.38 -1.59 1.13
CA ALA A 124 -14.25 -1.60 2.03
C ALA A 124 -14.69 -1.92 3.45
N TYR A 125 -13.81 -2.57 4.22
CA TYR A 125 -14.02 -2.77 5.65
C TYR A 125 -12.76 -2.51 6.46
N ARG A 126 -12.94 -2.18 7.73
CA ARG A 126 -11.85 -2.06 8.71
C ARG A 126 -12.32 -2.40 10.11
N PHE A 127 -11.38 -2.85 10.93
CA PHE A 127 -11.54 -2.90 12.37
C PHE A 127 -11.10 -1.57 13.00
N ALA A 128 -11.76 -1.19 14.09
CA ALA A 128 -11.39 0.00 14.86
C ALA A 128 -11.52 -0.31 16.37
N ALA A 129 -10.43 -0.15 17.10
CA ALA A 129 -10.45 -0.32 18.56
C ALA A 129 -11.29 0.76 19.24
N THR A 130 -12.07 0.39 20.26
CA THR A 130 -12.82 1.34 21.11
C THR A 130 -12.29 1.36 22.54
N GLY A 131 -11.36 0.47 22.89
CA GLY A 131 -10.70 0.40 24.18
C GLY A 131 -9.74 1.56 24.44
N ASN A 132 -9.43 1.81 25.72
CA ASN A 132 -8.56 2.89 26.17
C ASN A 132 -7.13 2.41 26.52
N ARG A 133 -6.77 1.18 26.16
CA ARG A 133 -5.43 0.60 26.39
C ARG A 133 -4.75 0.30 25.10
N PRO A 134 -3.42 0.44 25.01
CA PRO A 134 -2.65 -0.06 23.88
C PRO A 134 -2.75 -1.59 23.80
N PHE A 135 -2.57 -2.15 22.62
CA PHE A 135 -2.67 -3.58 22.35
C PHE A 135 -1.73 -3.99 21.22
N LYS A 136 -1.41 -5.27 21.15
CA LYS A 136 -0.64 -5.85 20.05
C LYS A 136 -1.51 -6.76 19.22
N VAL A 137 -1.37 -6.65 17.89
CA VAL A 137 -1.98 -7.55 16.92
C VAL A 137 -0.96 -8.62 16.54
N THR A 138 -1.31 -9.88 16.77
CA THR A 138 -0.43 -11.02 16.42
C THR A 138 -0.70 -11.55 15.03
N ASN A 139 -1.94 -11.41 14.54
CA ASN A 139 -2.35 -11.76 13.17
C ASN A 139 -3.66 -11.07 12.79
N GLU A 140 -3.89 -10.89 11.50
CA GLU A 140 -5.18 -10.52 10.93
C GLU A 140 -5.55 -11.53 9.84
N GLU A 141 -6.77 -12.02 9.88
CA GLU A 141 -7.36 -12.84 8.84
C GLU A 141 -8.25 -11.95 7.97
N ALA A 142 -7.80 -11.65 6.77
CA ALA A 142 -8.58 -11.07 5.70
C ALA A 142 -8.65 -12.10 4.57
N ALA A 143 -9.79 -12.76 4.42
CA ALA A 143 -9.99 -13.78 3.41
C ALA A 143 -10.86 -13.27 2.26
N PHE A 144 -10.62 -13.84 1.07
CA PHE A 144 -11.34 -13.54 -0.17
C PHE A 144 -11.59 -14.88 -0.88
N ASN A 145 -12.80 -15.43 -0.69
CA ASN A 145 -13.19 -16.72 -1.25
C ASN A 145 -13.97 -16.52 -2.56
N PHE A 146 -13.73 -17.37 -3.51
CA PHE A 146 -14.43 -17.35 -4.79
C PHE A 146 -15.11 -18.70 -5.04
N ASN A 147 -16.30 -18.65 -5.64
CA ASN A 147 -17.10 -19.86 -5.93
C ASN A 147 -16.70 -20.56 -7.24
N LYS A 148 -15.81 -19.95 -8.01
CA LYS A 148 -15.27 -20.49 -9.27
C LYS A 148 -13.77 -20.27 -9.36
N ASP A 149 -13.12 -21.04 -10.20
CA ASP A 149 -11.71 -20.90 -10.52
C ASP A 149 -11.54 -19.80 -11.58
N TYR A 150 -11.42 -18.56 -11.11
CA TYR A 150 -11.24 -17.39 -11.96
C TYR A 150 -9.78 -17.18 -12.32
N LYS A 151 -9.53 -16.54 -13.46
CA LYS A 151 -8.21 -15.99 -13.79
C LYS A 151 -7.86 -14.87 -12.83
N SER A 152 -6.60 -14.84 -12.46
CA SER A 152 -6.05 -13.79 -11.60
C SER A 152 -4.84 -13.14 -12.24
N ILE A 153 -4.61 -11.87 -11.90
CA ILE A 153 -3.43 -11.08 -12.31
C ILE A 153 -2.74 -10.69 -11.02
N VAL A 154 -1.60 -11.32 -10.75
CA VAL A 154 -0.95 -11.27 -9.44
C VAL A 154 0.50 -10.83 -9.51
N PRO A 155 0.93 -9.89 -8.66
CA PRO A 155 2.34 -9.52 -8.50
C PRO A 155 2.97 -10.41 -7.42
N TYR A 156 3.59 -11.51 -7.82
CA TYR A 156 4.39 -12.30 -6.90
C TYR A 156 5.63 -11.53 -6.44
N VAL A 157 6.04 -11.77 -5.21
CA VAL A 157 7.38 -11.37 -4.77
C VAL A 157 8.44 -11.99 -5.69
N LYS A 158 9.37 -11.17 -6.18
CA LYS A 158 10.45 -11.59 -7.07
C LYS A 158 11.26 -12.70 -6.39
N ASP A 159 11.58 -13.78 -7.12
CA ASP A 159 12.30 -14.96 -6.62
C ASP A 159 11.70 -15.62 -5.36
N GLY A 160 10.41 -15.37 -5.04
CA GLY A 160 9.75 -15.91 -3.86
C GLY A 160 9.63 -17.44 -3.84
N ASP A 161 9.69 -18.12 -5.00
CA ASP A 161 9.75 -19.57 -5.13
C ASP A 161 11.09 -20.19 -4.63
N LYS A 162 12.13 -19.37 -4.50
CA LYS A 162 13.47 -19.78 -4.03
C LYS A 162 13.71 -19.44 -2.56
N GLN A 163 12.73 -18.86 -1.87
CA GLN A 163 12.89 -18.31 -0.53
C GLN A 163 11.78 -18.79 0.41
N PRO A 164 12.06 -18.98 1.71
CA PRO A 164 10.99 -19.18 2.68
C PRO A 164 10.08 -17.95 2.75
N ILE A 165 8.83 -18.16 3.13
CA ILE A 165 7.81 -17.08 3.17
C ILE A 165 8.29 -15.87 4.00
N GLU A 166 8.98 -16.10 5.11
CA GLU A 166 9.47 -15.03 5.97
C GLU A 166 10.47 -14.09 5.26
N ALA A 167 11.32 -14.63 4.41
CA ALA A 167 12.26 -13.82 3.64
C ALA A 167 11.59 -12.99 2.54
N GLN A 168 10.42 -13.41 2.05
CA GLN A 168 9.68 -12.71 1.01
C GLN A 168 9.07 -11.36 1.48
N PHE A 169 8.99 -11.13 2.80
CA PHE A 169 8.60 -9.83 3.34
C PHE A 169 9.66 -8.73 3.17
N SER A 170 10.83 -9.09 2.61
CA SER A 170 11.87 -8.12 2.22
C SER A 170 12.01 -8.16 0.70
N ASN A 171 11.44 -7.20 0.01
CA ASN A 171 11.45 -7.12 -1.45
C ASN A 171 11.18 -5.69 -1.92
N SER A 172 11.54 -5.37 -3.17
CA SER A 172 11.36 -4.03 -3.75
C SER A 172 9.93 -3.72 -4.20
N PHE A 173 9.00 -4.66 -4.09
CA PHE A 173 7.62 -4.57 -4.60
C PHE A 173 7.54 -4.37 -6.13
N GLU A 174 8.60 -4.72 -6.82
CA GLU A 174 8.71 -4.63 -8.27
C GLU A 174 8.78 -6.03 -8.87
N ASN A 175 7.82 -6.35 -9.72
CA ASN A 175 7.80 -7.57 -10.51
C ASN A 175 6.80 -7.46 -11.65
N THR A 176 6.98 -8.27 -12.70
CA THR A 176 5.95 -8.45 -13.73
C THR A 176 4.77 -9.22 -13.15
N TYR A 177 3.56 -8.84 -13.57
CA TYR A 177 2.36 -9.54 -13.14
C TYR A 177 2.21 -10.89 -13.84
N THR A 178 1.81 -11.91 -13.08
CA THR A 178 1.53 -13.26 -13.57
C THR A 178 0.03 -13.41 -13.80
N HIS A 179 -0.36 -13.92 -14.98
CA HIS A 179 -1.73 -14.27 -15.30
C HIS A 179 -1.93 -15.78 -15.11
N ILE A 180 -2.78 -16.17 -14.17
CA ILE A 180 -2.95 -17.58 -13.78
C ILE A 180 -4.31 -17.78 -13.11
N GLU A 181 -4.91 -18.96 -13.23
CA GLU A 181 -6.10 -19.36 -12.49
C GLU A 181 -5.79 -19.40 -10.98
N LEU A 182 -6.82 -19.12 -10.15
CA LEU A 182 -6.67 -19.13 -8.68
C LEU A 182 -6.13 -20.45 -8.16
N SER A 183 -6.60 -21.58 -8.69
CA SER A 183 -6.15 -22.92 -8.30
C SER A 183 -4.70 -23.22 -8.69
N GLY A 184 -4.17 -22.50 -9.69
CA GLY A 184 -2.78 -22.60 -10.14
C GLY A 184 -1.80 -21.76 -9.34
N LEU A 185 -2.24 -20.94 -8.39
CA LEU A 185 -1.38 -20.08 -7.59
C LEU A 185 -0.44 -20.90 -6.71
N ASN A 186 0.82 -20.47 -6.63
CA ASN A 186 1.84 -21.13 -5.82
C ASN A 186 1.59 -20.86 -4.31
N PRO A 187 1.34 -21.91 -3.48
CA PRO A 187 1.03 -21.74 -2.06
C PRO A 187 2.24 -21.35 -1.19
N GLN A 188 3.44 -21.28 -1.76
CA GLN A 188 4.67 -20.87 -1.09
C GLN A 188 5.12 -19.45 -1.49
N ARG A 189 4.35 -18.75 -2.33
CA ARG A 189 4.70 -17.41 -2.80
C ARG A 189 3.73 -16.36 -2.30
N LEU A 190 4.26 -15.29 -1.74
CA LEU A 190 3.50 -14.09 -1.41
C LEU A 190 3.22 -13.27 -2.68
N MET A 191 2.05 -12.67 -2.69
CA MET A 191 1.62 -11.68 -3.67
C MET A 191 1.39 -10.37 -2.93
N PHE A 192 2.04 -9.30 -3.35
CA PHE A 192 1.69 -7.98 -2.82
C PHE A 192 0.44 -7.43 -3.51
N THR A 193 -0.27 -6.51 -2.88
CA THR A 193 -1.45 -5.87 -3.47
C THR A 193 -1.04 -4.72 -4.40
N PRO A 194 -1.85 -4.37 -5.42
CA PRO A 194 -3.18 -4.91 -5.72
C PRO A 194 -3.16 -6.25 -6.47
N VAL A 195 -4.16 -7.08 -6.22
CA VAL A 195 -4.41 -8.34 -6.95
C VAL A 195 -5.73 -8.22 -7.69
N VAL A 196 -5.76 -8.61 -8.97
CA VAL A 196 -6.97 -8.54 -9.80
C VAL A 196 -7.49 -9.95 -10.10
N ILE A 197 -8.81 -10.13 -9.96
CA ILE A 197 -9.54 -11.35 -10.30
C ILE A 197 -10.46 -11.04 -11.47
N GLU A 198 -10.28 -11.75 -12.59
CA GLU A 198 -11.12 -11.61 -13.77
C GLU A 198 -12.35 -12.52 -13.65
N GLN A 199 -13.50 -11.91 -13.57
CA GLN A 199 -14.79 -12.62 -13.51
C GLN A 199 -15.51 -12.61 -14.87
N GLU A 200 -16.68 -13.21 -14.90
CA GLU A 200 -17.50 -13.30 -16.10
C GLU A 200 -17.91 -11.92 -16.64
N ASN A 201 -18.20 -11.86 -17.94
CA ASN A 201 -18.65 -10.65 -18.63
C ASN A 201 -17.67 -9.46 -18.58
N GLY A 202 -16.37 -9.74 -18.45
CA GLY A 202 -15.32 -8.70 -18.42
C GLY A 202 -15.20 -7.96 -17.08
N ARG A 203 -15.99 -8.37 -16.06
CA ARG A 203 -15.90 -7.81 -14.71
C ARG A 203 -14.56 -8.15 -14.07
N LYS A 204 -14.02 -7.21 -13.33
CA LYS A 204 -12.80 -7.39 -12.55
C LYS A 204 -13.02 -6.98 -11.11
N LEU A 205 -12.51 -7.79 -10.20
CA LEU A 205 -12.37 -7.42 -8.79
C LEU A 205 -10.91 -7.07 -8.53
N CYS A 206 -10.66 -5.97 -7.82
CA CYS A 206 -9.31 -5.63 -7.41
C CYS A 206 -9.24 -5.58 -5.88
N ILE A 207 -8.41 -6.45 -5.32
CA ILE A 207 -8.13 -6.49 -3.89
C ILE A 207 -7.00 -5.51 -3.59
N ALA A 208 -7.27 -4.55 -2.74
CA ALA A 208 -6.35 -3.49 -2.35
C ALA A 208 -6.51 -3.12 -0.87
N GLU A 209 -5.77 -2.13 -0.42
CA GLU A 209 -5.87 -1.58 0.94
C GLU A 209 -5.61 -0.07 0.95
N SER A 210 -6.03 0.60 2.03
CA SER A 210 -5.78 2.02 2.24
C SER A 210 -5.60 2.35 3.71
N ASP A 211 -4.95 3.48 3.99
CA ASP A 211 -4.78 4.04 5.33
C ASP A 211 -4.00 3.09 6.26
N VAL A 212 -2.85 2.60 5.77
CA VAL A 212 -2.02 1.60 6.48
C VAL A 212 -1.14 2.18 7.58
N GLU A 213 -1.26 3.45 7.90
CA GLU A 213 -0.46 4.09 8.94
C GLU A 213 -0.44 3.28 10.24
N SER A 214 0.76 3.08 10.79
CA SER A 214 1.02 2.32 12.02
C SER A 214 0.54 0.86 11.98
N TYR A 215 0.57 0.28 10.77
CA TYR A 215 0.23 -1.13 10.55
C TYR A 215 1.01 -1.67 9.33
N PRO A 216 1.30 -2.99 9.25
CA PRO A 216 1.99 -3.55 8.07
C PRO A 216 1.08 -3.61 6.85
N GLY A 217 1.70 -3.54 5.67
CA GLY A 217 1.02 -3.78 4.40
C GLY A 217 0.54 -5.24 4.26
N MET A 218 -0.57 -5.41 3.53
CA MET A 218 -1.16 -6.72 3.30
C MET A 218 -0.55 -7.40 2.09
N PHE A 219 0.03 -8.58 2.30
CA PHE A 219 0.26 -9.57 1.26
C PHE A 219 -0.91 -10.55 1.19
N LEU A 220 -1.06 -11.19 0.04
CA LEU A 220 -2.00 -12.29 -0.18
C LEU A 220 -1.26 -13.57 -0.48
N ILE A 221 -1.87 -14.71 -0.14
CA ILE A 221 -1.34 -16.05 -0.41
C ILE A 221 -2.51 -17.02 -0.62
N ASN A 222 -2.32 -17.98 -1.52
CA ASN A 222 -3.22 -19.13 -1.68
C ASN A 222 -2.65 -20.35 -0.94
N ARG A 223 -2.62 -20.27 0.39
CA ARG A 223 -1.92 -21.25 1.25
C ARG A 223 -2.47 -22.67 1.16
N ASN A 224 -3.77 -22.82 0.94
CA ASN A 224 -4.46 -24.11 0.96
C ASN A 224 -4.79 -24.63 -0.45
N GLY A 225 -4.38 -23.93 -1.51
CA GLY A 225 -4.83 -24.21 -2.86
C GLY A 225 -6.30 -23.82 -3.08
N GLY A 226 -6.86 -24.18 -4.24
CA GLY A 226 -8.22 -23.87 -4.61
C GLY A 226 -8.44 -22.39 -4.94
N THR A 227 -9.63 -21.87 -4.64
CA THR A 227 -10.10 -20.55 -5.11
C THR A 227 -10.11 -19.48 -4.00
N ALA A 228 -9.39 -19.69 -2.89
CA ALA A 228 -9.36 -18.79 -1.75
C ALA A 228 -8.02 -18.06 -1.63
N LEU A 229 -8.06 -16.75 -1.37
CA LEU A 229 -6.91 -15.95 -0.98
C LEU A 229 -7.02 -15.56 0.48
N THR A 230 -5.90 -15.55 1.19
CA THR A 230 -5.81 -15.10 2.58
C THR A 230 -4.68 -14.10 2.75
N SER A 231 -4.81 -13.22 3.74
CA SER A 231 -3.78 -12.25 4.09
C SER A 231 -2.55 -12.90 4.73
N ALA A 232 -1.41 -12.23 4.55
CA ALA A 232 -0.17 -12.47 5.28
C ALA A 232 0.49 -11.12 5.57
N PHE A 233 1.16 -11.01 6.72
CA PHE A 233 1.74 -9.76 7.20
C PHE A 233 3.14 -9.97 7.73
N ALA A 234 4.04 -9.02 7.46
CA ALA A 234 5.34 -8.97 8.09
C ALA A 234 5.20 -8.63 9.59
N ALA A 235 5.82 -9.41 10.46
CA ALA A 235 5.89 -9.08 11.87
C ALA A 235 6.88 -7.92 12.12
N VAL A 236 6.71 -7.24 13.26
CA VAL A 236 7.56 -6.09 13.64
C VAL A 236 9.02 -6.54 13.76
N PRO A 237 10.00 -5.77 13.23
CA PRO A 237 11.42 -6.06 13.41
C PRO A 237 11.84 -6.09 14.88
N LYS A 238 12.56 -7.16 15.28
CA LYS A 238 13.12 -7.31 16.63
C LYS A 238 14.60 -6.95 16.63
N THR A 239 15.37 -7.56 15.76
CA THR A 239 16.79 -7.24 15.58
C THR A 239 17.09 -6.86 14.14
N LYS A 240 18.03 -5.94 13.96
CA LYS A 240 18.34 -5.34 12.67
C LYS A 240 19.84 -5.12 12.54
N LYS A 241 20.34 -5.12 11.29
CA LYS A 241 21.72 -4.76 10.96
C LYS A 241 21.79 -3.91 9.70
N GLN A 242 22.77 -3.03 9.62
CA GLN A 242 23.10 -2.31 8.38
C GLN A 242 23.56 -3.30 7.32
N GLY A 243 23.17 -3.11 6.06
CA GLY A 243 23.52 -3.99 4.95
C GLY A 243 22.84 -3.56 3.66
N GLY A 244 22.60 -4.55 2.79
CA GLY A 244 21.97 -4.34 1.49
C GLY A 244 22.85 -3.60 0.50
N HIS A 245 22.23 -3.04 -0.54
CA HIS A 245 22.92 -2.30 -1.59
C HIS A 245 23.72 -1.15 -0.99
N ASN A 246 25.04 -1.14 -1.26
CA ASN A 246 25.98 -0.11 -0.77
C ASN A 246 25.87 0.24 0.73
N GLN A 247 25.43 -0.69 1.59
CA GLN A 247 25.19 -0.47 3.02
C GLN A 247 24.11 0.60 3.32
N LEU A 248 23.19 0.80 2.41
CA LEU A 248 22.15 1.84 2.47
C LEU A 248 20.81 1.35 3.02
N GLN A 249 20.75 0.08 3.44
CA GLN A 249 19.56 -0.55 4.01
C GLN A 249 19.77 -0.96 5.48
N ILE A 250 18.67 -1.15 6.17
CA ILE A 250 18.61 -1.83 7.47
C ILE A 250 17.87 -3.14 7.29
N LEU A 251 18.62 -4.24 7.29
CA LEU A 251 18.12 -5.60 7.13
C LEU A 251 17.56 -6.12 8.45
N VAL A 252 16.36 -6.70 8.41
CA VAL A 252 15.75 -7.38 9.57
C VAL A 252 16.38 -8.75 9.71
N THR A 253 16.91 -9.09 10.90
CA THR A 253 17.51 -10.39 11.19
C THR A 253 16.63 -11.27 12.06
N GLU A 254 15.78 -10.68 12.89
CA GLU A 254 14.74 -11.36 13.68
C GLU A 254 13.50 -10.49 13.74
N ARG A 255 12.34 -11.13 13.83
CA ARG A 255 11.05 -10.45 13.99
C ARG A 255 10.40 -10.81 15.33
N GLU A 256 9.54 -9.93 15.81
CA GLU A 256 8.67 -10.16 16.96
C GLU A 256 7.57 -11.19 16.63
N ASN A 257 6.81 -11.60 17.64
CA ASN A 257 5.66 -12.50 17.48
C ASN A 257 4.33 -11.74 17.27
N TYR A 258 4.39 -10.48 16.88
CA TYR A 258 3.24 -9.63 16.57
C TYR A 258 3.52 -8.77 15.35
N ILE A 259 2.45 -8.45 14.61
CA ILE A 259 2.53 -7.69 13.36
C ILE A 259 2.39 -6.18 13.57
N ALA A 260 1.70 -5.76 14.65
CA ALA A 260 1.54 -4.35 14.99
C ALA A 260 1.41 -4.10 16.48
N SER A 261 1.94 -2.96 16.94
CA SER A 261 1.73 -2.38 18.26
C SER A 261 0.84 -1.15 18.12
N CYS A 262 -0.40 -1.24 18.59
CA CYS A 262 -1.45 -0.26 18.33
C CYS A 262 -1.73 0.60 19.56
N GLN A 263 -1.94 1.89 19.34
CA GLN A 263 -2.38 2.84 20.35
C GLN A 263 -3.87 2.63 20.71
N PRO A 264 -4.34 3.14 21.85
CA PRO A 264 -5.77 3.16 22.17
C PRO A 264 -6.59 3.78 21.03
N LYS A 265 -7.74 3.19 20.71
CA LYS A 265 -8.66 3.67 19.67
C LYS A 265 -8.06 3.65 18.25
N ALA A 266 -7.00 2.88 18.01
CA ALA A 266 -6.43 2.70 16.69
C ALA A 266 -7.48 2.20 15.70
N LYS A 267 -7.39 2.72 14.47
CA LYS A 267 -8.15 2.24 13.32
C LYS A 267 -7.19 1.42 12.46
N LEU A 268 -7.51 0.15 12.23
CA LEU A 268 -6.71 -0.70 11.36
C LEU A 268 -6.94 -0.30 9.89
N PRO A 269 -6.08 -0.70 8.95
CA PRO A 269 -6.23 -0.34 7.54
C PRO A 269 -7.58 -0.76 6.94
N TRP A 270 -8.00 -0.06 5.90
CA TRP A 270 -9.09 -0.49 5.07
C TRP A 270 -8.68 -1.64 4.16
N ARG A 271 -9.46 -2.72 4.15
CA ARG A 271 -9.40 -3.79 3.16
C ARG A 271 -10.44 -3.49 2.10
N ILE A 272 -10.02 -3.46 0.84
CA ILE A 272 -10.81 -2.92 -0.27
C ILE A 272 -11.04 -4.02 -1.30
N ILE A 273 -12.25 -4.09 -1.81
CA ILE A 273 -12.61 -4.83 -3.01
C ILE A 273 -13.24 -3.84 -3.99
N VAL A 274 -12.48 -3.44 -5.00
CA VAL A 274 -12.99 -2.68 -6.13
C VAL A 274 -13.79 -3.62 -7.03
N VAL A 275 -14.94 -3.20 -7.51
CA VAL A 275 -15.74 -3.89 -8.51
C VAL A 275 -15.78 -3.03 -9.77
N ALA A 276 -15.08 -3.47 -10.81
CA ALA A 276 -15.03 -2.80 -12.11
C ALA A 276 -15.73 -3.66 -13.18
N ARG A 277 -16.58 -3.06 -13.96
CA ARG A 277 -17.32 -3.76 -15.03
C ARG A 277 -16.53 -3.82 -16.33
N ASN A 278 -15.43 -3.05 -16.40
CA ASN A 278 -14.49 -3.00 -17.52
C ASN A 278 -13.14 -2.41 -17.04
N ASP A 279 -12.11 -2.49 -17.89
CA ASP A 279 -10.75 -2.04 -17.57
C ASP A 279 -10.66 -0.53 -17.31
N LYS A 280 -11.48 0.27 -18.00
CA LYS A 280 -11.51 1.72 -17.80
C LYS A 280 -11.97 2.08 -16.39
N GLU A 281 -13.01 1.42 -15.87
CA GLU A 281 -13.47 1.63 -14.50
C GLU A 281 -12.42 1.22 -13.46
N LEU A 282 -11.65 0.16 -13.74
CA LEU A 282 -10.55 -0.25 -12.87
C LEU A 282 -9.44 0.80 -12.86
N ALA A 283 -9.00 1.27 -14.03
CA ALA A 283 -7.92 2.26 -14.16
C ALA A 283 -8.30 3.62 -13.55
N ASP A 284 -9.58 4.00 -13.62
CA ASP A 284 -10.07 5.30 -13.11
C ASP A 284 -10.62 5.23 -11.67
N ASN A 285 -10.36 4.17 -10.93
CA ASN A 285 -10.86 3.98 -9.58
C ASN A 285 -10.16 4.89 -8.56
N ASP A 286 -10.92 5.42 -7.59
CA ASP A 286 -10.44 6.34 -6.56
C ASP A 286 -10.60 5.79 -5.12
N MET A 287 -10.99 4.52 -4.93
CA MET A 287 -11.34 4.01 -3.59
C MET A 287 -10.18 4.12 -2.60
N VAL A 288 -8.94 3.83 -3.03
CA VAL A 288 -7.76 3.96 -2.15
C VAL A 288 -7.61 5.41 -1.67
N TYR A 289 -7.78 6.38 -2.57
CA TYR A 289 -7.71 7.80 -2.22
C TYR A 289 -8.85 8.24 -1.31
N LYS A 290 -10.10 7.83 -1.59
CA LYS A 290 -11.29 8.17 -0.80
C LYS A 290 -11.20 7.67 0.64
N LEU A 291 -10.63 6.48 0.84
CA LEU A 291 -10.54 5.79 2.14
C LEU A 291 -9.34 6.23 2.97
N ALA A 292 -8.34 6.87 2.37
CA ALA A 292 -7.20 7.41 3.09
C ALA A 292 -7.59 8.54 4.05
N ALA A 293 -6.82 8.70 5.12
CA ALA A 293 -7.02 9.79 6.08
C ALA A 293 -6.94 11.16 5.39
N PRO A 294 -7.68 12.18 5.87
CA PRO A 294 -7.60 13.54 5.37
C PRO A 294 -6.18 14.09 5.46
N SER A 295 -5.85 15.03 4.56
CA SER A 295 -4.55 15.69 4.56
C SER A 295 -4.24 16.38 5.89
N ARG A 296 -3.02 16.20 6.38
CA ARG A 296 -2.45 16.87 7.55
C ARG A 296 -1.69 18.14 7.18
N MET A 297 -1.46 18.37 5.89
CA MET A 297 -0.67 19.48 5.39
C MET A 297 -1.50 20.76 5.37
N LYS A 298 -1.10 21.76 6.18
CA LYS A 298 -1.77 23.05 6.26
C LYS A 298 -1.37 24.01 5.16
N ASP A 299 -0.08 24.04 4.82
CA ASP A 299 0.47 24.87 3.75
C ASP A 299 1.05 24.00 2.65
N ILE A 300 0.47 24.08 1.46
CA ILE A 300 0.86 23.37 0.25
C ILE A 300 1.31 24.32 -0.86
N SER A 301 1.35 25.62 -0.61
CA SER A 301 1.65 26.65 -1.60
C SER A 301 3.06 26.56 -2.20
N TRP A 302 3.99 25.94 -1.46
CA TRP A 302 5.37 25.73 -1.87
C TRP A 302 5.55 24.55 -2.84
N ARG A 303 4.57 23.67 -2.93
CA ARG A 303 4.63 22.47 -3.79
C ARG A 303 4.39 22.86 -5.25
N ARG A 304 5.26 22.37 -6.11
CA ARG A 304 5.13 22.54 -7.56
C ARG A 304 5.29 21.18 -8.22
N PRO A 305 4.20 20.49 -8.58
CA PRO A 305 4.29 19.30 -9.42
C PRO A 305 4.97 19.65 -10.73
N GLY A 306 5.74 18.73 -11.28
CA GLY A 306 6.47 18.98 -12.52
C GLY A 306 7.13 17.72 -13.05
N LYS A 307 7.69 17.83 -14.24
CA LYS A 307 8.50 16.79 -14.86
C LYS A 307 9.91 16.80 -14.29
N VAL A 308 10.56 15.65 -14.33
CA VAL A 308 11.94 15.50 -13.88
C VAL A 308 12.80 14.91 -14.99
N ALA A 309 14.01 15.44 -15.18
CA ALA A 309 15.06 14.80 -15.94
C ALA A 309 15.91 13.96 -14.97
N TRP A 310 16.15 12.72 -15.34
CA TRP A 310 16.79 11.74 -14.47
C TRP A 310 17.83 10.96 -15.27
N GLU A 311 19.11 11.09 -14.89
CA GLU A 311 20.26 10.60 -15.64
C GLU A 311 20.49 9.09 -15.52
N TRP A 312 19.96 8.45 -14.47
CA TRP A 312 20.15 7.02 -14.23
C TRP A 312 19.66 6.15 -15.41
N TRP A 313 18.57 6.57 -16.08
CA TRP A 313 18.01 5.87 -17.24
C TRP A 313 18.99 5.60 -18.39
N ASN A 314 19.96 6.48 -18.59
CA ASN A 314 20.93 6.38 -19.66
C ASN A 314 22.37 6.31 -19.14
N HIS A 315 22.54 5.88 -17.90
CA HIS A 315 23.84 5.73 -17.24
C HIS A 315 24.72 6.99 -17.37
N TRP A 316 24.12 8.16 -17.07
CA TRP A 316 24.75 9.46 -17.26
C TRP A 316 25.24 9.73 -18.69
N GLY A 317 24.82 8.89 -19.67
CA GLY A 317 25.27 8.95 -21.05
C GLY A 317 24.80 10.22 -21.74
N ILE A 318 25.76 11.03 -22.19
CA ILE A 318 25.54 12.23 -22.99
C ILE A 318 26.38 12.12 -24.25
N LYS A 319 25.84 12.59 -25.39
CA LYS A 319 26.55 12.64 -26.68
C LYS A 319 26.73 14.07 -27.12
N GLY A 320 27.84 14.34 -27.87
CA GLY A 320 28.11 15.65 -28.47
C GLY A 320 28.56 16.70 -27.43
N VAL A 321 29.22 16.27 -26.39
CA VAL A 321 29.87 17.12 -25.36
C VAL A 321 31.37 16.95 -25.43
N ASP A 322 32.11 17.94 -24.90
CA ASP A 322 33.57 18.00 -24.88
C ASP A 322 34.19 17.61 -23.52
N PHE A 323 33.38 16.98 -22.66
CA PHE A 323 33.78 16.45 -21.35
C PHE A 323 33.34 14.98 -21.20
N GLU A 324 33.95 14.29 -20.25
CA GLU A 324 33.56 12.92 -19.89
C GLU A 324 32.27 12.94 -19.06
N ALA A 325 31.21 12.32 -19.59
CA ALA A 325 29.93 12.23 -18.89
C ALA A 325 30.02 11.23 -17.70
N GLY A 326 29.42 11.60 -16.58
CA GLY A 326 29.43 10.80 -15.35
C GLY A 326 28.94 11.60 -14.15
N ILE A 327 29.33 11.16 -12.95
CA ILE A 327 29.02 11.85 -11.71
C ILE A 327 29.99 13.05 -11.54
N ASN A 328 29.67 14.15 -12.21
CA ASN A 328 30.46 15.39 -12.14
C ASN A 328 29.60 16.62 -12.40
N ASN A 329 30.13 17.79 -12.09
CA ASN A 329 29.40 19.05 -12.25
C ASN A 329 29.00 19.34 -13.70
N GLU A 330 29.85 19.03 -14.67
CA GLU A 330 29.63 19.32 -16.11
C GLU A 330 28.41 18.53 -16.61
N THR A 331 28.30 17.26 -16.25
CA THR A 331 27.16 16.42 -16.59
C THR A 331 25.85 17.00 -16.02
N TYR A 332 25.82 17.33 -14.74
CA TYR A 332 24.59 17.88 -14.15
C TYR A 332 24.25 19.27 -14.64
N MET A 333 25.24 20.11 -14.96
CA MET A 333 24.98 21.40 -15.63
C MET A 333 24.35 21.20 -17.02
N HIS A 334 24.80 20.18 -17.76
CA HIS A 334 24.18 19.82 -19.04
C HIS A 334 22.70 19.37 -18.89
N TYR A 335 22.39 18.52 -17.90
CA TYR A 335 21.00 18.12 -17.59
C TYR A 335 20.15 19.31 -17.14
N ILE A 336 20.70 20.24 -16.36
CA ILE A 336 20.00 21.47 -15.96
C ILE A 336 19.69 22.34 -17.18
N ASP A 337 20.64 22.51 -18.12
CA ASP A 337 20.44 23.24 -19.37
C ASP A 337 19.38 22.57 -20.26
N PHE A 338 19.43 21.25 -20.35
CA PHE A 338 18.41 20.47 -21.07
C PHE A 338 17.02 20.68 -20.44
N ALA A 339 16.90 20.51 -19.14
CA ALA A 339 15.66 20.70 -18.40
C ALA A 339 15.08 22.10 -18.63
N SER A 340 15.93 23.14 -18.49
CA SER A 340 15.54 24.53 -18.70
C SER A 340 15.02 24.78 -20.12
N ARG A 341 15.72 24.28 -21.14
CA ARG A 341 15.32 24.47 -22.56
C ARG A 341 14.02 23.77 -22.90
N HIS A 342 13.71 22.65 -22.25
CA HIS A 342 12.53 21.83 -22.54
C HIS A 342 11.36 22.02 -21.58
N GLY A 343 11.44 22.99 -20.66
CA GLY A 343 10.39 23.26 -19.67
C GLY A 343 10.17 22.07 -18.73
N ILE A 344 11.26 21.44 -18.30
CA ILE A 344 11.29 20.41 -17.26
C ILE A 344 11.65 21.10 -15.96
N GLU A 345 10.85 20.90 -14.94
CA GLU A 345 10.92 21.63 -13.68
C GLU A 345 12.07 21.19 -12.79
N TYR A 346 12.49 19.90 -12.88
CA TYR A 346 13.45 19.31 -11.95
C TYR A 346 14.50 18.45 -12.65
N VAL A 347 15.65 18.31 -11.95
CA VAL A 347 16.68 17.30 -12.24
C VAL A 347 16.93 16.51 -10.97
N ILE A 348 16.93 15.17 -11.06
CA ILE A 348 17.39 14.29 -9.96
C ILE A 348 18.89 14.06 -10.13
N LEU A 349 19.66 14.23 -9.06
CA LEU A 349 20.98 13.66 -8.89
C LEU A 349 20.79 12.29 -8.24
N ASP A 350 20.94 11.22 -9.02
CA ASP A 350 20.78 9.85 -8.53
C ASP A 350 21.95 9.38 -7.67
N GLU A 351 22.03 8.10 -7.30
CA GLU A 351 23.08 7.55 -6.45
C GLU A 351 24.48 7.92 -6.96
N GLY A 352 25.37 8.33 -6.05
CA GLY A 352 26.77 8.59 -6.35
C GLY A 352 27.24 10.04 -6.09
N TRP A 353 26.36 11.00 -5.88
CA TRP A 353 26.74 12.37 -5.45
C TRP A 353 27.27 12.42 -4.00
N ALA A 354 26.85 11.47 -3.15
CA ALA A 354 27.36 11.27 -1.80
C ALA A 354 28.23 10.00 -1.74
N VAL A 355 29.18 9.95 -0.81
CA VAL A 355 30.14 8.86 -0.68
C VAL A 355 29.44 7.55 -0.31
N ASN A 356 29.59 6.53 -1.16
CA ASN A 356 29.02 5.21 -0.95
C ASN A 356 29.58 4.48 0.29
N LEU A 357 28.84 3.49 0.79
CA LEU A 357 29.18 2.62 1.94
C LEU A 357 29.21 3.33 3.31
N LYS A 358 29.03 4.63 3.37
CA LYS A 358 29.05 5.42 4.62
C LYS A 358 27.66 5.70 5.16
N ALA A 359 26.64 5.62 4.33
CA ALA A 359 25.26 6.05 4.65
C ALA A 359 25.26 7.42 5.34
N ASP A 360 25.97 8.38 4.76
CA ASP A 360 26.17 9.73 5.28
C ASP A 360 26.00 10.74 4.16
N LEU A 361 24.88 11.43 4.14
CA LEU A 361 24.53 12.39 3.09
C LEU A 361 25.32 13.71 3.17
N PHE A 362 26.12 13.92 4.20
CA PHE A 362 26.98 15.10 4.33
C PHE A 362 28.39 14.90 3.73
N GLN A 363 28.73 13.67 3.34
CA GLN A 363 29.98 13.35 2.65
C GLN A 363 29.77 13.36 1.14
N ILE A 364 29.93 14.53 0.53
CA ILE A 364 29.78 14.73 -0.91
C ILE A 364 31.06 14.26 -1.61
N VAL A 365 30.95 13.62 -2.78
CA VAL A 365 32.10 13.22 -3.59
C VAL A 365 32.84 14.46 -4.14
N PRO A 366 34.18 14.41 -4.34
CA PRO A 366 34.98 15.58 -4.76
C PRO A 366 34.55 16.16 -6.12
N GLU A 367 33.97 15.36 -7.00
CA GLU A 367 33.55 15.72 -8.33
C GLU A 367 32.25 16.56 -8.36
N ILE A 368 31.56 16.64 -7.22
CA ILE A 368 30.26 17.34 -7.09
C ILE A 368 30.39 18.55 -6.15
N ASP A 369 30.06 19.72 -6.67
CA ASP A 369 29.84 20.94 -5.91
C ASP A 369 28.35 21.30 -5.89
N LEU A 370 27.61 20.83 -4.89
CA LEU A 370 26.17 21.08 -4.79
C LEU A 370 25.83 22.57 -4.66
N LYS A 371 26.72 23.41 -4.07
CA LYS A 371 26.47 24.85 -3.98
C LYS A 371 26.53 25.50 -5.36
N LYS A 372 27.52 25.13 -6.18
CA LYS A 372 27.64 25.54 -7.58
C LYS A 372 26.43 25.08 -8.39
N LEU A 373 26.04 23.80 -8.27
CA LEU A 373 24.92 23.24 -9.01
C LEU A 373 23.57 23.87 -8.63
N THR A 374 23.31 24.10 -7.34
CA THR A 374 22.08 24.76 -6.89
C THR A 374 22.01 26.22 -7.31
N ALA A 375 23.14 26.96 -7.30
CA ALA A 375 23.19 28.32 -7.82
C ALA A 375 22.91 28.36 -9.33
N TYR A 376 23.51 27.45 -10.08
CA TYR A 376 23.30 27.33 -11.52
C TYR A 376 21.85 26.95 -11.89
N ALA A 377 21.31 25.93 -11.23
CA ALA A 377 19.93 25.49 -11.42
C ALA A 377 18.91 26.61 -11.14
N ARG A 378 19.15 27.41 -10.09
CA ARG A 378 18.33 28.60 -9.78
C ARG A 378 18.33 29.62 -10.90
N GLN A 379 19.48 29.90 -11.51
CA GLN A 379 19.59 30.82 -12.68
C GLN A 379 18.81 30.31 -13.89
N LYS A 380 18.72 29.00 -14.03
CA LYS A 380 18.00 28.31 -15.12
C LYS A 380 16.53 28.01 -14.80
N ASN A 381 16.04 28.39 -13.63
CA ASN A 381 14.69 28.09 -13.11
C ASN A 381 14.38 26.58 -13.04
N VAL A 382 15.37 25.78 -12.68
CA VAL A 382 15.28 24.33 -12.50
C VAL A 382 15.50 23.99 -11.02
N GLY A 383 14.71 23.08 -10.45
CA GLY A 383 14.88 22.56 -9.10
C GLY A 383 15.78 21.32 -9.08
N LEU A 384 16.56 21.13 -8.03
CA LEU A 384 17.34 19.92 -7.83
C LEU A 384 16.70 19.04 -6.78
N ILE A 385 16.64 17.73 -7.05
CA ILE A 385 16.22 16.66 -6.16
C ILE A 385 17.44 15.74 -5.96
N LEU A 386 17.69 15.31 -4.73
CA LEU A 386 18.82 14.45 -4.41
C LEU A 386 18.33 13.04 -4.12
N TRP A 387 19.02 12.05 -4.63
CA TRP A 387 18.82 10.67 -4.25
C TRP A 387 19.38 10.38 -2.87
N ALA A 388 18.72 9.53 -2.09
CA ALA A 388 19.17 9.08 -0.79
C ALA A 388 18.73 7.63 -0.54
N GLY A 389 19.67 6.77 -0.18
CA GLY A 389 19.31 5.47 0.35
C GLY A 389 18.56 5.62 1.69
N TYR A 390 17.59 4.76 1.93
CA TYR A 390 16.74 4.80 3.12
C TYR A 390 17.53 5.00 4.42
N HIS A 391 18.57 4.21 4.66
CA HIS A 391 19.31 4.27 5.91
C HIS A 391 20.05 5.60 6.08
N ALA A 392 20.65 6.12 5.01
CA ALA A 392 21.35 7.40 5.03
C ALA A 392 20.41 8.56 5.37
N PHE A 393 19.20 8.54 4.82
CA PHE A 393 18.17 9.54 5.11
C PHE A 393 17.61 9.41 6.54
N ALA A 394 17.35 8.18 7.00
CA ALA A 394 16.72 7.91 8.29
C ALA A 394 17.61 8.24 9.49
N ARG A 395 18.95 8.19 9.34
CA ARG A 395 19.92 8.42 10.43
C ARG A 395 19.78 9.79 11.09
N ASP A 396 19.58 10.84 10.29
CA ASP A 396 19.48 12.22 10.78
C ASP A 396 18.52 13.06 9.91
N MET A 397 17.32 12.52 9.73
CA MET A 397 16.31 13.02 8.83
C MET A 397 16.02 14.52 9.00
N GLU A 398 15.90 14.98 10.24
CA GLU A 398 15.61 16.38 10.57
C GLU A 398 16.75 17.31 10.11
N HIS A 399 18.00 16.95 10.39
CA HIS A 399 19.17 17.73 10.01
C HIS A 399 19.41 17.70 8.49
N VAL A 400 19.26 16.54 7.87
CA VAL A 400 19.34 16.39 6.40
C VAL A 400 18.32 17.29 5.72
N CYS A 401 17.07 17.24 6.13
CA CYS A 401 16.02 18.07 5.53
C CYS A 401 16.31 19.57 5.73
N LYS A 402 16.69 19.98 6.92
CA LYS A 402 17.04 21.38 7.22
C LYS A 402 18.20 21.86 6.35
N HIS A 403 19.32 21.14 6.37
CA HIS A 403 20.54 21.52 5.67
C HIS A 403 20.32 21.69 4.16
N TYR A 404 19.70 20.70 3.53
CA TYR A 404 19.50 20.72 2.08
C TYR A 404 18.39 21.67 1.62
N SER A 405 17.38 21.91 2.46
CA SER A 405 16.41 22.99 2.21
C SER A 405 17.05 24.38 2.23
N GLU A 406 17.90 24.64 3.22
CA GLU A 406 18.66 25.91 3.32
C GLU A 406 19.61 26.10 2.13
N MET A 407 20.19 25.03 1.59
CA MET A 407 21.01 25.05 0.37
C MET A 407 20.18 25.35 -0.89
N GLY A 408 18.86 25.08 -0.88
CA GLY A 408 17.95 25.34 -2.00
C GLY A 408 17.52 24.11 -2.77
N ILE A 409 17.84 22.91 -2.29
CA ILE A 409 17.33 21.62 -2.79
C ILE A 409 15.79 21.58 -2.66
N LYS A 410 15.12 20.89 -3.56
CA LYS A 410 13.65 20.84 -3.66
C LYS A 410 13.04 19.54 -3.13
N GLY A 411 13.83 18.50 -2.95
CA GLY A 411 13.33 17.22 -2.47
C GLY A 411 14.35 16.12 -2.44
N PHE A 412 13.90 14.94 -2.03
CA PHE A 412 14.69 13.72 -2.03
C PHE A 412 13.94 12.60 -2.74
N LYS A 413 14.64 11.85 -3.60
CA LYS A 413 14.30 10.49 -4.01
C LYS A 413 14.86 9.56 -2.94
N ILE A 414 13.99 8.90 -2.17
CA ILE A 414 14.39 8.00 -1.07
C ILE A 414 14.16 6.57 -1.53
N ASP A 415 15.21 5.75 -1.49
CA ASP A 415 15.24 4.45 -2.14
C ASP A 415 15.65 3.31 -1.20
N PHE A 416 15.35 2.06 -1.61
CA PHE A 416 15.74 0.81 -0.95
C PHE A 416 15.10 0.59 0.43
N MET A 417 13.84 0.98 0.63
CA MET A 417 13.09 0.61 1.83
C MET A 417 12.84 -0.89 1.88
N ASP A 418 12.42 -1.48 0.77
CA ASP A 418 12.26 -2.93 0.51
C ASP A 418 11.46 -3.69 1.58
N ARG A 419 10.59 -3.01 2.32
CA ARG A 419 9.76 -3.56 3.39
C ARG A 419 8.47 -2.76 3.55
N ASP A 420 7.44 -3.38 4.13
CA ASP A 420 6.18 -2.75 4.53
C ASP A 420 5.70 -3.20 5.91
N ASP A 421 6.61 -3.68 6.78
CA ASP A 421 6.27 -3.86 8.20
C ASP A 421 5.93 -2.52 8.86
N GLN A 422 5.29 -2.57 10.03
CA GLN A 422 4.83 -1.37 10.73
C GLN A 422 5.91 -0.28 10.86
N GLU A 423 7.15 -0.65 11.18
CA GLU A 423 8.25 0.30 11.33
C GLU A 423 8.56 1.05 10.03
N MET A 424 8.54 0.32 8.91
CA MET A 424 8.81 0.92 7.61
C MET A 424 7.65 1.78 7.13
N VAL A 425 6.41 1.36 7.37
CA VAL A 425 5.23 2.20 7.09
C VAL A 425 5.30 3.51 7.90
N ASP A 426 5.59 3.45 9.20
CA ASP A 426 5.74 4.64 10.04
C ASP A 426 6.89 5.54 9.57
N PHE A 427 7.97 4.97 9.04
CA PHE A 427 9.05 5.74 8.42
C PHE A 427 8.54 6.62 7.27
N HIS A 428 7.73 6.08 6.36
CA HIS A 428 7.21 6.85 5.23
C HIS A 428 6.38 8.06 5.67
N TYR A 429 5.46 7.88 6.61
CA TYR A 429 4.66 8.98 7.15
C TYR A 429 5.55 10.04 7.82
N ARG A 430 6.50 9.60 8.65
CA ARG A 430 7.43 10.51 9.34
C ARG A 430 8.36 11.24 8.38
N ALA A 431 8.91 10.55 7.37
CA ALA A 431 9.75 11.16 6.35
C ALA A 431 9.00 12.25 5.58
N ALA A 432 7.76 11.96 5.22
CA ALA A 432 6.88 12.88 4.56
C ALA A 432 6.61 14.14 5.38
N GLU A 433 6.26 13.98 6.65
CA GLU A 433 5.94 15.08 7.55
C GLU A 433 7.17 15.97 7.83
N ILE A 434 8.35 15.35 8.05
CA ILE A 434 9.59 16.09 8.29
C ILE A 434 10.03 16.82 7.02
N ALA A 435 10.03 16.17 5.87
CA ALA A 435 10.38 16.82 4.61
C ALA A 435 9.47 18.04 4.34
N ALA A 436 8.18 17.88 4.55
CA ALA A 436 7.21 18.96 4.38
C ALA A 436 7.44 20.16 5.34
N LYS A 437 7.85 19.91 6.58
CA LYS A 437 8.23 20.96 7.54
C LYS A 437 9.31 21.88 6.96
N TYR A 438 10.20 21.30 6.16
CA TYR A 438 11.29 22.03 5.48
C TYR A 438 10.99 22.35 4.02
N LYS A 439 9.75 22.19 3.58
CA LYS A 439 9.30 22.47 2.20
C LYS A 439 10.06 21.67 1.14
N LEU A 440 10.35 20.42 1.45
CA LEU A 440 10.97 19.45 0.56
C LEU A 440 9.93 18.42 0.08
N MET A 441 9.96 18.09 -1.19
CA MET A 441 9.21 16.97 -1.76
C MET A 441 9.95 15.67 -1.45
N VAL A 442 9.21 14.56 -1.39
CA VAL A 442 9.78 13.21 -1.33
C VAL A 442 9.17 12.35 -2.41
N ASP A 443 10.02 11.51 -2.97
CA ASP A 443 9.73 10.52 -3.97
C ASP A 443 10.27 9.18 -3.45
N PHE A 444 9.40 8.18 -3.25
CA PHE A 444 9.77 6.91 -2.67
C PHE A 444 9.94 5.84 -3.74
N HIS A 445 11.12 5.19 -3.75
CA HIS A 445 11.48 4.09 -4.62
C HIS A 445 11.85 2.84 -3.82
N GLY A 446 11.81 1.63 -4.43
CA GLY A 446 12.05 0.40 -3.70
C GLY A 446 11.12 0.29 -2.48
N THR A 447 9.83 0.52 -2.69
CA THR A 447 8.84 0.63 -1.63
C THR A 447 7.51 -0.03 -1.99
N TYR A 448 6.65 -0.20 -0.99
CA TYR A 448 5.32 -0.75 -1.20
C TYR A 448 4.40 0.24 -1.97
N LYS A 449 3.33 -0.31 -2.60
CA LYS A 449 2.33 0.44 -3.34
C LYS A 449 1.74 1.60 -2.54
N PRO A 450 1.31 2.70 -3.19
CA PRO A 450 0.61 3.80 -2.53
C PRO A 450 -0.70 3.32 -1.89
N THR A 451 -0.86 3.60 -0.60
CA THR A 451 -2.05 3.25 0.20
C THR A 451 -2.79 4.49 0.70
N GLY A 452 -2.75 5.58 -0.08
CA GLY A 452 -3.39 6.84 0.25
C GLY A 452 -2.48 7.88 0.91
N LEU A 453 -1.18 7.62 1.02
CA LEU A 453 -0.20 8.57 1.53
C LEU A 453 -0.18 9.87 0.72
N ASN A 454 -0.46 9.78 -0.58
CA ASN A 454 -0.62 10.91 -1.49
C ASN A 454 -1.79 11.85 -1.12
N ARG A 455 -2.81 11.37 -0.39
CA ARG A 455 -3.85 12.20 0.21
C ARG A 455 -3.45 12.71 1.57
N THR A 456 -3.00 11.81 2.46
CA THR A 456 -2.74 12.12 3.88
C THR A 456 -1.58 13.10 4.06
N CYS A 457 -0.50 12.93 3.30
CA CYS A 457 0.68 13.79 3.35
C CYS A 457 0.85 14.64 2.08
N LEU A 458 -0.10 14.57 1.14
CA LEU A 458 -0.07 15.27 -0.15
C LEU A 458 1.28 15.10 -0.86
N LEU A 459 1.90 13.93 -0.73
CA LEU A 459 3.15 13.60 -1.39
C LEU A 459 2.89 13.11 -2.81
N TYR A 460 3.82 13.38 -3.69
CA TYR A 460 3.90 12.73 -4.98
C TYR A 460 4.71 11.45 -4.81
N THR A 461 4.18 10.35 -5.25
CA THR A 461 4.93 9.13 -5.50
C THR A 461 5.22 9.10 -6.98
N SER A 462 6.46 8.86 -7.39
CA SER A 462 6.76 8.64 -8.80
C SER A 462 6.04 7.39 -9.30
N ASP A 463 5.86 7.31 -10.60
CA ASP A 463 5.33 6.11 -11.24
C ASP A 463 6.42 5.03 -11.25
N ALA A 464 6.28 4.06 -10.35
CA ALA A 464 7.18 2.90 -10.27
C ALA A 464 7.12 1.99 -11.52
N ALA A 465 6.22 2.27 -12.48
CA ALA A 465 6.11 1.52 -13.72
C ALA A 465 7.36 1.63 -14.61
N ASP A 466 8.23 2.57 -14.35
CA ASP A 466 9.38 2.87 -15.19
C ASP A 466 10.68 2.17 -14.78
N GLU A 467 10.71 1.44 -13.67
CA GLU A 467 11.92 0.74 -13.22
C GLU A 467 12.07 -0.66 -13.82
N ARG A 468 11.91 -0.78 -15.12
CA ARG A 468 12.27 -1.99 -15.84
C ARG A 468 13.64 -1.87 -16.48
N SER A 469 14.62 -2.42 -15.86
CA SER A 469 15.86 -2.83 -16.49
C SER A 469 16.00 -4.34 -16.45
#